data_cf945fec21a248919e32f03520d5eb8e
#
_entry.id   cf945fec21a248919e32f03520d5eb8e
#
_cell.length_a   1.000
_cell.length_b   1.000
_cell.length_c   1.000
_cell.angle_alpha   90.00
_cell.angle_beta   90.00
_cell.angle_gamma   90.00
#
_symmetry.space_group_name_H-M   'P 1'
#
loop_
_entity.id
_entity.type
_entity.pdbx_description
1 polymer ?
#
loop_
_entity_poly.entity_id
_entity_poly.type
_entity_poly.pdbx_seq_one_letter_code
_entity_poly.pdbx_strand_id
1 'polypeptide(L)'
;MKILYAAGEALPFAATGGLGDVMGSLPAAVKATLGDKADVRVVIPLYPSVRNGWNDKLERVFEGEMTLSWRRQYLGIYKIERSGVTFYFIDNEYYFKRAQAYGNFDDGERFAFFSKAVLELM
;
A
#
# COMPACT_ATOMS: atom_id res chain seq x y z
N MET A 1 20.84 3.73 1.18
CA MET A 1 20.11 2.56 0.65
C MET A 1 18.62 2.87 0.67
N LYS A 2 17.95 2.56 -0.41
CA LYS A 2 16.50 2.75 -0.53
C LYS A 2 15.83 1.37 -0.61
N ILE A 3 14.85 1.12 0.25
CA ILE A 3 14.16 -0.17 0.34
C ILE A 3 12.66 0.09 0.24
N LEU A 4 11.99 -0.58 -0.69
CA LEU A 4 10.54 -0.54 -0.84
C LEU A 4 9.98 -1.94 -0.70
N TYR A 5 9.09 -2.13 0.28
CA TYR A 5 8.32 -3.35 0.44
C TYR A 5 6.96 -3.16 -0.22
N ALA A 6 6.63 -3.98 -1.20
CA ALA A 6 5.33 -3.96 -1.85
C ALA A 6 4.58 -5.23 -1.44
N ALA A 7 3.44 -5.06 -0.79
CA ALA A 7 2.70 -6.18 -0.22
C ALA A 7 1.20 -5.95 -0.31
N GLY A 8 0.43 -7.03 -0.16
CA GLY A 8 -1.02 -6.96 -0.16
C GLY A 8 -1.61 -6.47 1.16
N GLU A 9 -0.84 -6.50 2.24
CA GLU A 9 -1.32 -6.10 3.57
C GLU A 9 -0.15 -5.74 4.48
N ALA A 10 -0.40 -4.93 5.51
CA ALA A 10 0.57 -4.57 6.55
C ALA A 10 -0.17 -4.09 7.81
N LEU A 11 0.16 -4.62 8.98
CA LEU A 11 -0.34 -4.09 10.25
C LEU A 11 0.31 -2.73 10.52
N PRO A 12 -0.36 -1.81 11.19
CA PRO A 12 -1.72 -1.90 11.76
C PRO A 12 -2.83 -1.53 10.78
N PHE A 13 -2.53 -1.35 9.52
CA PHE A 13 -3.47 -0.81 8.53
C PHE A 13 -4.45 -1.85 8.00
N ALA A 14 -3.94 -3.02 7.60
CA ALA A 14 -4.76 -4.10 7.11
C ALA A 14 -4.02 -5.42 7.30
N ALA A 15 -4.69 -6.44 7.80
CA ALA A 15 -4.08 -7.76 7.94
C ALA A 15 -5.13 -8.85 7.96
N THR A 16 -4.85 -9.95 7.25
CA THR A 16 -5.68 -11.16 7.26
C THR A 16 -4.87 -12.38 7.73
N GLY A 17 -3.54 -12.25 7.87
CA GLY A 17 -2.68 -13.36 8.25
C GLY A 17 -1.24 -12.93 8.47
N GLY A 18 -0.32 -13.87 8.33
CA GLY A 18 1.09 -13.69 8.65
C GLY A 18 1.83 -12.62 7.85
N LEU A 19 1.40 -12.36 6.60
CA LEU A 19 2.02 -11.31 5.78
C LEU A 19 1.83 -9.94 6.43
N GLY A 20 0.64 -9.66 6.98
CA GLY A 20 0.38 -8.41 7.66
C GLY A 20 1.27 -8.23 8.88
N ASP A 21 1.50 -9.31 9.65
CA ASP A 21 2.38 -9.28 10.81
C ASP A 21 3.82 -8.94 10.41
N VAL A 22 4.34 -9.60 9.37
CA VAL A 22 5.70 -9.38 8.87
C VAL A 22 5.87 -7.96 8.36
N MET A 23 4.93 -7.47 7.55
CA MET A 23 5.01 -6.12 6.99
C MET A 23 4.76 -5.04 8.04
N GLY A 24 4.13 -5.38 9.15
CA GLY A 24 3.95 -4.47 10.29
C GLY A 24 5.17 -4.35 11.18
N SER A 25 6.10 -5.31 11.12
CA SER A 25 7.25 -5.35 12.03
C SER A 25 8.61 -5.27 11.33
N LEU A 26 8.79 -5.99 10.21
CA LEU A 26 10.09 -6.08 9.54
C LEU A 26 10.61 -4.72 9.01
N PRO A 27 9.81 -3.91 8.31
CA PRO A 27 10.32 -2.62 7.81
C PRO A 27 10.82 -1.71 8.94
N ALA A 28 10.07 -1.64 10.05
CA ALA A 28 10.48 -0.83 11.19
C ALA A 28 11.76 -1.37 11.85
N ALA A 29 11.92 -2.69 11.93
CA ALA A 29 13.11 -3.31 12.48
C ALA A 29 14.34 -3.04 11.58
N VAL A 30 14.16 -3.11 10.27
CA VAL A 30 15.23 -2.78 9.31
C VAL A 30 15.62 -1.32 9.43
N LYS A 31 14.65 -0.41 9.54
CA LYS A 31 14.92 1.02 9.72
C LYS A 31 15.67 1.28 11.03
N ALA A 32 15.25 0.64 12.11
CA ALA A 32 15.91 0.78 13.41
C ALA A 32 17.38 0.31 13.36
N THR A 33 17.64 -0.78 12.63
CA THR A 33 18.99 -1.33 12.49
C THR A 33 19.90 -0.47 11.63
N LEU A 34 19.40 0.03 10.50
CA LEU A 34 20.21 0.77 9.52
C LEU A 34 20.23 2.28 9.78
N GLY A 35 19.26 2.80 10.53
CA GLY A 35 19.18 4.22 10.87
C GLY A 35 19.14 5.11 9.61
N ASP A 36 19.93 6.18 9.63
CA ASP A 36 19.96 7.16 8.52
C ASP A 36 20.57 6.60 7.23
N LYS A 37 21.18 5.42 7.27
CA LYS A 37 21.75 4.77 6.10
C LYS A 37 20.68 4.19 5.18
N ALA A 38 19.44 4.08 5.63
CA ALA A 38 18.35 3.49 4.86
C ALA A 38 17.13 4.39 4.84
N ASP A 39 16.51 4.48 3.65
CA ASP A 39 15.17 5.04 3.45
C ASP A 39 14.26 3.84 3.22
N VAL A 40 13.42 3.52 4.21
CA VAL A 40 12.57 2.33 4.20
C VAL A 40 11.12 2.75 3.98
N ARG A 41 10.48 2.17 2.98
CA ARG A 41 9.10 2.47 2.61
C ARG A 41 8.31 1.20 2.35
N VAL A 42 7.01 1.28 2.56
CA VAL A 42 6.07 0.18 2.33
C VAL A 42 4.95 0.70 1.45
N VAL A 43 4.43 -0.13 0.53
CA VAL A 43 3.25 0.20 -0.25
C VAL A 43 2.25 -0.95 -0.20
N ILE A 44 1.01 -0.63 0.10
CA ILE A 44 -0.12 -1.57 0.13
C ILE A 44 -1.33 -0.93 -0.54
N PRO A 45 -2.36 -1.71 -0.90
CA PRO A 45 -3.62 -1.13 -1.37
C PRO A 45 -4.32 -0.34 -0.27
N LEU A 46 -5.10 0.66 -0.65
CA LEU A 46 -5.92 1.43 0.29
C LEU A 46 -7.26 0.71 0.49
N TYR A 47 -7.32 -0.13 1.52
CA TYR A 47 -8.53 -0.87 1.88
C TYR A 47 -9.45 -0.04 2.77
N PRO A 48 -10.74 -0.43 2.91
CA PRO A 48 -11.67 0.26 3.81
C PRO A 48 -11.17 0.37 5.25
N SER A 49 -10.46 -0.65 5.75
CA SER A 49 -9.89 -0.63 7.10
C SER A 49 -8.93 0.54 7.32
N VAL A 50 -8.19 0.93 6.28
CA VAL A 50 -7.28 2.08 6.35
C VAL A 50 -8.08 3.37 6.40
N ARG A 51 -9.07 3.53 5.51
CA ARG A 51 -9.92 4.72 5.50
C ARG A 51 -10.69 4.88 6.80
N ASN A 52 -11.24 3.78 7.34
CA ASN A 52 -12.04 3.83 8.55
C ASN A 52 -11.21 4.14 9.79
N GLY A 53 -9.98 3.67 9.86
CA GLY A 53 -9.13 3.85 11.03
C GLY A 53 -8.15 5.01 10.96
N TRP A 54 -7.75 5.42 9.76
CA TRP A 54 -6.61 6.32 9.57
C TRP A 54 -6.89 7.50 8.63
N ASN A 55 -8.15 7.74 8.28
CA ASN A 55 -8.49 8.75 7.26
C ASN A 55 -7.93 10.14 7.56
N ASP A 56 -7.97 10.59 8.80
CA ASP A 56 -7.49 11.93 9.21
C ASP A 56 -5.95 12.05 9.14
N LYS A 57 -5.24 10.94 9.02
CA LYS A 57 -3.78 10.92 8.96
C LYS A 57 -3.25 10.70 7.55
N LEU A 58 -4.14 10.37 6.62
CA LEU A 58 -3.75 10.15 5.22
C LEU A 58 -3.43 11.47 4.54
N GLU A 59 -2.27 11.53 3.91
CA GLU A 59 -1.87 12.68 3.08
C GLU A 59 -1.82 12.23 1.63
N ARG A 60 -2.59 12.91 0.77
CA ARG A 60 -2.59 12.59 -0.66
C ARG A 60 -1.34 13.16 -1.31
N VAL A 61 -0.55 12.30 -1.96
CA VAL A 61 0.68 12.69 -2.63
C VAL A 61 0.58 12.65 -4.14
N PHE A 62 -0.41 11.95 -4.69
CA PHE A 62 -0.65 11.88 -6.12
C PHE A 62 -2.11 11.56 -6.42
N GLU A 63 -2.61 12.12 -7.53
CA GLU A 63 -3.93 11.78 -8.06
C GLU A 63 -3.88 11.89 -9.58
N GLY A 64 -4.38 10.88 -10.27
CA GLY A 64 -4.39 10.85 -11.72
C GLY A 64 -5.05 9.60 -12.26
N GLU A 65 -4.68 9.22 -13.47
CA GLU A 65 -5.21 8.03 -14.11
C GLU A 65 -4.07 7.12 -14.55
N MET A 66 -4.37 5.83 -14.59
CA MET A 66 -3.42 4.81 -15.04
C MET A 66 -4.16 3.83 -15.94
N THR A 67 -3.53 3.42 -17.04
CA THR A 67 -4.10 2.45 -17.96
C THR A 67 -3.63 1.05 -17.60
N LEU A 68 -4.57 0.12 -17.42
CA LEU A 68 -4.29 -1.29 -17.26
C LEU A 68 -4.96 -2.01 -18.42
N SER A 69 -4.14 -2.51 -19.37
CA SER A 69 -4.63 -3.09 -20.62
C SER A 69 -5.49 -2.04 -21.37
N TRP A 70 -6.77 -2.33 -21.61
CA TRP A 70 -7.70 -1.42 -22.28
C TRP A 70 -8.47 -0.53 -21.29
N ARG A 71 -8.31 -0.74 -19.99
CA ARG A 71 -9.02 0.02 -18.97
C ARG A 71 -8.21 1.22 -18.50
N ARG A 72 -8.85 2.37 -18.47
CA ARG A 72 -8.30 3.57 -17.85
C ARG A 72 -8.93 3.72 -16.47
N GLN A 73 -8.12 3.73 -15.43
CA GLN A 73 -8.58 3.73 -14.05
C GLN A 73 -7.98 4.88 -13.26
N TYR A 74 -8.72 5.36 -12.29
CA TYR A 74 -8.23 6.34 -11.33
C TYR A 74 -7.09 5.75 -10.52
N LEU A 75 -6.05 6.56 -10.28
CA LEU A 75 -4.95 6.21 -9.40
C LEU A 75 -4.74 7.34 -8.41
N GLY A 76 -4.94 7.04 -7.13
CA GLY A 76 -4.57 7.93 -6.03
C GLY A 76 -3.47 7.30 -5.22
N ILE A 77 -2.58 8.11 -4.67
CA ILE A 77 -1.54 7.64 -3.77
C ILE A 77 -1.57 8.51 -2.52
N TYR A 78 -1.67 7.86 -1.37
CA TYR A 78 -1.66 8.50 -0.05
C TYR A 78 -0.49 7.99 0.76
N LYS A 79 -0.09 8.73 1.78
CA LYS A 79 0.98 8.28 2.69
C LYS A 79 0.66 8.55 4.15
N ILE A 80 1.27 7.74 5.01
CA ILE A 80 1.34 7.93 6.46
C ILE A 80 2.76 7.58 6.88
N GLU A 81 3.35 8.36 7.76
CA GLU A 81 4.65 8.03 8.34
C GLU A 81 4.46 7.44 9.72
N ARG A 82 5.14 6.33 10.00
CA ARG A 82 5.05 5.62 11.28
C ARG A 82 6.35 4.87 11.57
N SER A 83 6.90 5.07 12.77
CA SER A 83 8.13 4.38 13.23
C SER A 83 9.31 4.55 12.28
N GLY A 84 9.45 5.73 11.66
CA GLY A 84 10.52 6.02 10.72
C GLY A 84 10.35 5.40 9.35
N VAL A 85 9.21 4.78 9.08
CA VAL A 85 8.88 4.15 7.80
C VAL A 85 7.74 4.92 7.13
N THR A 86 7.87 5.20 5.84
CA THR A 86 6.79 5.81 5.06
C THR A 86 5.93 4.71 4.47
N PHE A 87 4.63 4.74 4.76
CA PHE A 87 3.64 3.83 4.20
C PHE A 87 2.87 4.53 3.10
N TYR A 88 2.88 3.96 1.90
CA TYR A 88 2.08 4.44 0.79
C TYR A 88 0.86 3.54 0.60
N PHE A 89 -0.25 4.14 0.16
CA PHE A 89 -1.50 3.45 -0.07
C PHE A 89 -1.99 3.75 -1.48
N ILE A 90 -2.20 2.70 -2.26
CA ILE A 90 -2.69 2.82 -3.63
C ILE A 90 -4.21 2.83 -3.60
N ASP A 91 -4.81 3.92 -4.06
CA ASP A 91 -6.26 4.11 -4.04
C ASP A 91 -6.89 3.87 -5.40
N ASN A 92 -7.86 2.97 -5.41
CA ASN A 92 -8.83 2.79 -6.47
C ASN A 92 -10.03 2.09 -5.85
N GLU A 93 -11.17 2.78 -5.73
CA GLU A 93 -12.33 2.22 -5.05
C GLU A 93 -12.90 1.00 -5.75
N TYR A 94 -12.86 0.96 -7.07
CA TYR A 94 -13.35 -0.20 -7.82
C TYR A 94 -12.60 -1.47 -7.45
N TYR A 95 -11.26 -1.40 -7.33
CA TYR A 95 -10.45 -2.57 -7.01
C TYR A 95 -10.32 -2.86 -5.52
N PHE A 96 -10.25 -1.85 -4.68
CA PHE A 96 -9.85 -2.04 -3.29
C PHE A 96 -10.93 -1.75 -2.24
N LYS A 97 -12.02 -1.07 -2.61
CA LYS A 97 -13.15 -0.89 -1.70
C LYS A 97 -14.00 -2.15 -1.71
N ARG A 98 -13.51 -3.21 -1.07
CA ARG A 98 -14.11 -4.53 -1.05
C ARG A 98 -14.24 -5.03 0.39
N ALA A 99 -15.21 -5.91 0.61
CA ALA A 99 -15.41 -6.53 1.92
C ALA A 99 -14.24 -7.42 2.33
N GLN A 100 -13.54 -7.99 1.35
CA GLN A 100 -12.39 -8.87 1.58
C GLN A 100 -11.17 -8.35 0.83
N ALA A 101 -9.99 -8.48 1.47
CA ALA A 101 -8.74 -8.14 0.82
C ALA A 101 -8.39 -9.13 -0.31
N TYR A 102 -8.76 -10.39 -0.14
CA TYR A 102 -8.47 -11.46 -1.09
C TYR A 102 -9.72 -12.29 -1.34
N GLY A 103 -9.65 -13.18 -2.34
CA GLY A 103 -10.74 -14.10 -2.64
C GLY A 103 -11.84 -13.50 -3.49
N ASN A 104 -11.59 -12.38 -4.17
CA ASN A 104 -12.53 -11.79 -5.10
C ASN A 104 -12.32 -12.39 -6.49
N PHE A 105 -13.40 -12.46 -7.29
CA PHE A 105 -13.33 -13.07 -8.62
C PHE A 105 -12.33 -12.40 -9.56
N ASP A 106 -12.01 -11.14 -9.32
CA ASP A 106 -11.11 -10.35 -10.15
C ASP A 106 -9.74 -10.07 -9.48
N ASP A 107 -9.31 -10.92 -8.54
CA ASP A 107 -8.05 -10.72 -7.82
C ASP A 107 -6.86 -10.59 -8.77
N GLY A 108 -6.82 -11.32 -9.88
CA GLY A 108 -5.76 -11.19 -10.87
C GLY A 108 -5.64 -9.76 -11.41
N GLU A 109 -6.75 -9.15 -11.77
CA GLU A 109 -6.77 -7.77 -12.28
C GLU A 109 -6.48 -6.76 -11.17
N ARG A 110 -7.04 -6.97 -9.97
CA ARG A 110 -6.82 -6.10 -8.81
C ARG A 110 -5.33 -5.97 -8.48
N PHE A 111 -4.64 -7.08 -8.38
CA PHE A 111 -3.23 -7.06 -8.01
C PHE A 111 -2.31 -6.79 -9.20
N ALA A 112 -2.76 -6.98 -10.44
CA ALA A 112 -2.06 -6.46 -11.60
C ALA A 112 -2.10 -4.92 -11.60
N PHE A 113 -3.25 -4.32 -11.27
CA PHE A 113 -3.36 -2.87 -11.11
C PHE A 113 -2.42 -2.38 -10.01
N PHE A 114 -2.41 -3.04 -8.87
CA PHE A 114 -1.53 -2.69 -7.75
C PHE A 114 -0.06 -2.73 -8.18
N SER A 115 0.35 -3.80 -8.84
CA SER A 115 1.74 -3.96 -9.28
C SER A 115 2.18 -2.86 -10.24
N LYS A 116 1.31 -2.48 -11.17
CA LYS A 116 1.61 -1.39 -12.11
C LYS A 116 1.67 -0.05 -11.37
N ALA A 117 0.77 0.17 -10.41
CA ALA A 117 0.76 1.38 -9.61
C ALA A 117 2.05 1.53 -8.79
N VAL A 118 2.62 0.43 -8.29
CA VAL A 118 3.89 0.45 -7.58
C VAL A 118 5.00 0.96 -8.51
N LEU A 119 5.00 0.57 -9.78
CA LEU A 119 5.97 1.07 -10.75
C LEU A 119 5.81 2.58 -10.98
N GLU A 120 4.57 3.08 -11.01
CA GLU A 120 4.32 4.52 -11.14
C GLU A 120 4.80 5.28 -9.90
N LEU A 121 4.72 4.67 -8.71
CA LEU A 121 5.18 5.27 -7.46
C LEU A 121 6.71 5.42 -7.43
N MET A 122 7.42 4.50 -8.01
CA MET A 122 8.87 4.47 -7.99
C MET A 122 9.55 5.56 -8.82
#